data_fb2e5e9610683de4c753c26c4a6a8cfa
#
_entry.id   fb2e5e9610683de4c753c26c4a6a8cfa
#
_cell.length_a   1.000
_cell.length_b   1.000
_cell.length_c   1.000
_cell.angle_alpha   90.00
_cell.angle_beta   90.00
_cell.angle_gamma   90.00
#
_symmetry.space_group_name_H-M   'P 1'
#
loop_
_entity.id
_entity.type
_entity.pdbx_description
1 polymer ?
#
loop_
_entity_poly.entity_id
_entity_poly.type
_entity_poly.pdbx_seq_one_letter_code
_entity_poly.pdbx_strand_id
1 'polypeptide(L)'
;MYKGKTFIISGPSGVGKSTVLKELFQDRDDLYFSVSATTRPPRPGEVDGVHYHFTDVDEFRKMISEDAFLEYAEYVGNFYGTPKKFVDEAMEQGKDVVLDIEVQGALQVVHKRPDVVRIFIAPPSWQALEERLTSRGTDSPEKVQKRLVRAKVELQTANTYDYFVINDTVERAVREINAIMLAEHCRPSERMEILQ
;
A
#
# COMPACT_ATOMS: atom_id res chain seq x y z
N MET A 1 -16.07 -14.06 -15.39
CA MET A 1 -14.93 -13.13 -15.61
C MET A 1 -14.14 -13.09 -14.31
N TYR A 2 -12.84 -13.22 -14.35
CA TYR A 2 -12.00 -13.25 -13.14
C TYR A 2 -12.14 -11.90 -12.41
N LYS A 3 -12.49 -11.89 -11.15
CA LYS A 3 -12.54 -10.68 -10.33
C LYS A 3 -11.14 -10.42 -9.76
N GLY A 4 -10.64 -9.17 -9.85
CA GLY A 4 -9.37 -8.81 -9.24
C GLY A 4 -9.40 -8.92 -7.72
N LYS A 5 -8.24 -8.99 -7.10
CA LYS A 5 -8.04 -9.02 -5.65
C LYS A 5 -7.42 -7.72 -5.14
N THR A 6 -7.60 -7.45 -3.86
CA THR A 6 -6.95 -6.32 -3.19
C THR A 6 -5.76 -6.81 -2.39
N PHE A 7 -4.60 -6.23 -2.65
CA PHE A 7 -3.34 -6.47 -1.94
C PHE A 7 -2.91 -5.21 -1.19
N ILE A 8 -2.73 -5.31 0.10
CA ILE A 8 -2.12 -4.26 0.92
C ILE A 8 -0.63 -4.53 0.97
N ILE A 9 0.18 -3.55 0.58
CA ILE A 9 1.63 -3.60 0.71
C ILE A 9 2.06 -2.55 1.71
N SER A 10 2.55 -3.00 2.86
CA SER A 10 3.08 -2.14 3.93
C SER A 10 4.53 -2.47 4.22
N GLY A 11 5.16 -1.65 5.00
CA GLY A 11 6.54 -1.85 5.43
C GLY A 11 7.13 -0.57 6.00
N PRO A 12 8.21 -0.66 6.80
CA PRO A 12 8.74 0.47 7.50
C PRO A 12 9.32 1.53 6.57
N SER A 13 9.33 2.76 7.07
CA SER A 13 9.96 3.86 6.34
C SER A 13 11.44 3.52 6.06
N GLY A 14 11.88 3.71 4.80
CA GLY A 14 13.24 3.40 4.38
C GLY A 14 13.47 1.98 3.87
N VAL A 15 12.46 1.09 3.93
CA VAL A 15 12.58 -0.29 3.45
C VAL A 15 12.78 -0.41 1.92
N GLY A 16 12.46 0.64 1.15
CA GLY A 16 12.54 0.64 -0.33
C GLY A 16 11.23 0.27 -1.02
N LYS A 17 10.10 0.33 -0.32
CA LYS A 17 8.77 -0.02 -0.84
C LYS A 17 8.44 0.65 -2.17
N SER A 18 8.66 1.97 -2.30
CA SER A 18 8.40 2.71 -3.54
C SER A 18 9.20 2.21 -4.74
N THR A 19 10.43 1.75 -4.53
CA THR A 19 11.27 1.17 -5.59
C THR A 19 10.74 -0.19 -6.01
N VAL A 20 10.36 -1.04 -5.04
CA VAL A 20 9.76 -2.34 -5.30
C VAL A 20 8.42 -2.18 -6.04
N LEU A 21 7.56 -1.25 -5.61
CA LEU A 21 6.29 -0.98 -6.28
C LEU A 21 6.48 -0.47 -7.70
N LYS A 22 7.42 0.45 -7.93
CA LYS A 22 7.74 0.94 -9.28
C LYS A 22 8.11 -0.21 -10.21
N GLU A 23 8.94 -1.14 -9.76
CA GLU A 23 9.34 -2.32 -10.54
C GLU A 23 8.19 -3.32 -10.70
N LEU A 24 7.39 -3.53 -9.66
CA LEU A 24 6.22 -4.42 -9.69
C LEU A 24 5.19 -3.98 -10.75
N PHE A 25 5.03 -2.67 -10.95
CA PHE A 25 4.10 -2.10 -11.92
C PHE A 25 4.66 -1.95 -13.33
N GLN A 26 5.96 -2.21 -13.53
CA GLN A 26 6.56 -2.11 -14.85
C GLN A 26 5.96 -3.16 -15.79
N ASP A 27 5.44 -2.70 -16.94
CA ASP A 27 4.85 -3.53 -17.98
C ASP A 27 3.66 -4.43 -17.50
N ARG A 28 2.90 -3.94 -16.48
CA ARG A 28 1.77 -4.64 -15.87
C ARG A 28 0.47 -3.83 -16.02
N ASP A 29 -0.37 -4.21 -16.95
CA ASP A 29 -1.70 -3.65 -17.20
C ASP A 29 -2.82 -4.35 -16.42
N ASP A 30 -2.51 -5.52 -15.85
CA ASP A 30 -3.37 -6.32 -14.97
C ASP A 30 -3.36 -5.83 -13.50
N LEU A 31 -2.50 -4.86 -13.17
CA LEU A 31 -2.43 -4.23 -11.86
C LEU A 31 -3.00 -2.81 -11.86
N TYR A 32 -3.61 -2.44 -10.77
CA TYR A 32 -4.07 -1.07 -10.49
C TYR A 32 -3.42 -0.55 -9.20
N PHE A 33 -2.67 0.53 -9.31
CA PHE A 33 -2.17 1.25 -8.13
C PHE A 33 -3.27 2.16 -7.61
N SER A 34 -3.72 1.94 -6.38
CA SER A 34 -4.78 2.75 -5.79
C SER A 34 -4.26 4.15 -5.45
N VAL A 35 -4.75 5.14 -6.18
CA VAL A 35 -4.43 6.55 -5.94
C VAL A 35 -5.27 7.07 -4.78
N SER A 36 -4.61 7.58 -3.73
CA SER A 36 -5.28 8.14 -2.56
C SER A 36 -5.90 9.50 -2.86
N ALA A 37 -6.99 9.85 -2.18
CA ALA A 37 -7.48 11.21 -2.11
C ALA A 37 -6.76 11.99 -1.01
N THR A 38 -6.60 13.30 -1.19
CA THR A 38 -5.99 14.18 -0.17
C THR A 38 -6.55 15.59 -0.21
N THR A 39 -6.60 16.23 0.96
CA THR A 39 -6.94 17.64 1.10
C THR A 39 -5.72 18.57 1.02
N ARG A 40 -4.51 18.00 0.91
CA ARG A 40 -3.29 18.77 0.70
C ARG A 40 -3.29 19.38 -0.71
N PRO A 41 -2.98 20.66 -0.85
CA PRO A 41 -2.79 21.24 -2.18
C PRO A 41 -1.72 20.51 -3.00
N PRO A 42 -1.90 20.41 -4.33
CA PRO A 42 -0.90 19.79 -5.21
C PRO A 42 0.43 20.55 -5.16
N ARG A 43 1.53 19.83 -5.19
CA ARG A 43 2.88 20.37 -5.33
C ARG A 43 3.20 20.58 -6.81
N PRO A 44 4.21 21.43 -7.14
CA PRO A 44 4.67 21.55 -8.52
C PRO A 44 5.02 20.19 -9.14
N GLY A 45 4.40 19.89 -10.28
CA GLY A 45 4.59 18.62 -11.00
C GLY A 45 3.64 17.49 -10.59
N GLU A 46 2.84 17.65 -9.55
CA GLU A 46 1.78 16.68 -9.22
C GLU A 46 0.56 16.87 -10.12
N VAL A 47 -0.02 15.76 -10.56
CA VAL A 47 -1.17 15.72 -11.47
C VAL A 47 -2.32 15.01 -10.75
N ASP A 48 -3.52 15.62 -10.81
CA ASP A 48 -4.74 15.04 -10.26
C ASP A 48 -5.09 13.71 -10.91
N GLY A 49 -5.55 12.75 -10.11
CA GLY A 49 -5.87 11.40 -10.56
C GLY A 49 -4.66 10.50 -10.85
N VAL A 50 -3.44 11.05 -10.81
CA VAL A 50 -2.19 10.31 -11.04
C VAL A 50 -1.38 10.16 -9.74
N HIS A 51 -1.11 11.27 -9.08
CA HIS A 51 -0.36 11.28 -7.82
C HIS A 51 -1.30 11.19 -6.61
N TYR A 52 -2.37 11.96 -6.66
CA TYR A 52 -3.49 11.98 -5.71
C TYR A 52 -4.77 12.40 -6.45
N HIS A 53 -5.92 12.06 -5.86
CA HIS A 53 -7.17 12.76 -6.12
C HIS A 53 -7.24 13.94 -5.16
N PHE A 54 -6.96 15.15 -5.66
CA PHE A 54 -6.97 16.35 -4.82
C PHE A 54 -8.40 16.82 -4.60
N THR A 55 -8.75 17.08 -3.34
CA THR A 55 -10.08 17.53 -2.94
C THR A 55 -9.97 18.56 -1.82
N ASP A 56 -11.06 19.24 -1.48
CA ASP A 56 -11.10 20.10 -0.30
C ASP A 56 -11.54 19.35 0.96
N VAL A 57 -11.45 20.03 2.11
CA VAL A 57 -11.77 19.45 3.41
C VAL A 57 -13.26 19.10 3.53
N ASP A 58 -14.13 19.91 2.96
CA ASP A 58 -15.59 19.75 3.10
C ASP A 58 -16.06 18.55 2.29
N GLU A 59 -15.58 18.41 1.04
CA GLU A 59 -15.89 17.22 0.22
C GLU A 59 -15.26 15.97 0.83
N PHE A 60 -14.03 16.03 1.37
CA PHE A 60 -13.42 14.89 2.04
C PHE A 60 -14.24 14.43 3.26
N ARG A 61 -14.73 15.36 4.07
CA ARG A 61 -15.61 15.07 5.22
C ARG A 61 -16.95 14.47 4.79
N LYS A 62 -17.51 14.97 3.71
CA LYS A 62 -18.72 14.40 3.11
C LYS A 62 -18.46 12.95 2.68
N MET A 63 -17.36 12.67 1.99
CA MET A 63 -16.96 11.31 1.62
C MET A 63 -16.79 10.39 2.84
N ILE A 64 -16.28 10.90 3.97
CA ILE A 64 -16.24 10.14 5.24
C ILE A 64 -17.66 9.79 5.70
N SER A 65 -18.57 10.78 5.71
CA SER A 65 -19.95 10.57 6.17
C SER A 65 -20.75 9.59 5.32
N GLU A 66 -20.39 9.47 4.03
CA GLU A 66 -20.95 8.53 3.06
C GLU A 66 -20.24 7.15 3.08
N ASP A 67 -19.30 6.91 4.01
CA ASP A 67 -18.44 5.73 4.08
C ASP A 67 -17.74 5.40 2.74
N ALA A 68 -17.33 6.43 2.00
CA ALA A 68 -16.73 6.30 0.68
C ALA A 68 -15.25 5.88 0.69
N PHE A 69 -14.60 5.78 1.85
CA PHE A 69 -13.21 5.37 1.99
C PHE A 69 -13.05 3.94 2.53
N LEU A 70 -12.06 3.21 2.04
CA LEU A 70 -11.58 1.97 2.67
C LEU A 70 -10.85 2.28 3.97
N GLU A 71 -9.99 3.28 3.94
CA GLU A 71 -9.26 3.83 5.09
C GLU A 71 -9.06 5.34 4.88
N TYR A 72 -8.90 6.07 5.98
CA TYR A 72 -8.44 7.45 5.95
C TYR A 72 -7.69 7.81 7.24
N ALA A 73 -6.83 8.82 7.14
CA ALA A 73 -6.09 9.36 8.27
C ALA A 73 -5.84 10.86 8.08
N GLU A 74 -5.65 11.56 9.20
CA GLU A 74 -5.13 12.93 9.20
C GLU A 74 -3.61 12.87 9.44
N TYR A 75 -2.85 13.57 8.59
CA TYR A 75 -1.41 13.72 8.73
C TYR A 75 -0.99 15.15 8.45
N VAL A 76 -0.33 15.79 9.43
CA VAL A 76 0.15 17.19 9.35
C VAL A 76 -0.94 18.15 8.87
N GLY A 77 -2.15 18.05 9.46
CA GLY A 77 -3.28 18.92 9.17
C GLY A 77 -3.97 18.70 7.81
N ASN A 78 -3.65 17.62 7.11
CA ASN A 78 -4.32 17.23 5.87
C ASN A 78 -4.87 15.82 5.98
N PHE A 79 -5.98 15.57 5.33
CA PHE A 79 -6.57 14.24 5.22
C PHE A 79 -5.99 13.49 4.02
N TYR A 80 -5.86 12.17 4.18
CA TYR A 80 -5.50 11.21 3.15
C TYR A 80 -6.40 10.01 3.28
N GLY A 81 -6.82 9.40 2.18
CA GLY A 81 -7.65 8.21 2.25
C GLY A 81 -7.75 7.48 0.92
N THR A 82 -8.12 6.22 0.96
CA THR A 82 -8.28 5.34 -0.20
C THR A 82 -9.76 5.27 -0.60
N PRO A 83 -10.19 5.91 -1.72
CA PRO A 83 -11.58 5.86 -2.15
C PRO A 83 -11.99 4.46 -2.59
N LYS A 84 -13.11 3.94 -2.06
CA LYS A 84 -13.65 2.60 -2.40
C LYS A 84 -13.95 2.47 -3.88
N LYS A 85 -14.55 3.49 -4.48
CA LYS A 85 -15.04 3.49 -5.86
C LYS A 85 -14.00 3.00 -6.86
N PHE A 86 -12.79 3.58 -6.82
CA PHE A 86 -11.75 3.25 -7.80
C PHE A 86 -11.19 1.84 -7.58
N VAL A 87 -11.15 1.38 -6.33
CA VAL A 87 -10.74 0.01 -6.00
C VAL A 87 -11.77 -0.98 -6.55
N ASP A 88 -13.06 -0.72 -6.33
CA ASP A 88 -14.14 -1.59 -6.80
C ASP A 88 -14.20 -1.65 -8.32
N GLU A 89 -14.13 -0.50 -9.00
CA GLU A 89 -14.11 -0.41 -10.47
C GLU A 89 -12.92 -1.20 -11.08
N ALA A 90 -11.72 -1.10 -10.49
CA ALA A 90 -10.56 -1.84 -10.96
C ALA A 90 -10.71 -3.35 -10.77
N MET A 91 -11.22 -3.78 -9.62
CA MET A 91 -11.48 -5.20 -9.34
C MET A 91 -12.54 -5.79 -10.28
N GLU A 92 -13.60 -5.02 -10.59
CA GLU A 92 -14.64 -5.43 -11.56
C GLU A 92 -14.09 -5.58 -12.98
N GLN A 93 -13.06 -4.79 -13.33
CA GLN A 93 -12.31 -4.93 -14.59
C GLN A 93 -11.33 -6.12 -14.60
N GLY A 94 -11.26 -6.89 -13.52
CA GLY A 94 -10.37 -8.04 -13.38
C GLY A 94 -8.92 -7.67 -13.02
N LYS A 95 -8.67 -6.42 -12.60
CA LYS A 95 -7.34 -5.97 -12.19
C LYS A 95 -7.11 -6.22 -10.71
N ASP A 96 -5.92 -6.68 -10.38
CA ASP A 96 -5.47 -6.71 -8.98
C ASP A 96 -5.14 -5.30 -8.50
N VAL A 97 -5.65 -4.96 -7.34
CA VAL A 97 -5.49 -3.63 -6.74
C VAL A 97 -4.41 -3.66 -5.66
N VAL A 98 -3.43 -2.79 -5.77
CA VAL A 98 -2.37 -2.64 -4.76
C VAL A 98 -2.60 -1.34 -3.98
N LEU A 99 -2.74 -1.48 -2.66
CA LEU A 99 -2.83 -0.38 -1.70
C LEU A 99 -1.47 -0.17 -1.03
N ASP A 100 -0.80 0.96 -1.31
CA ASP A 100 0.42 1.39 -0.60
C ASP A 100 0.03 2.20 0.63
N ILE A 101 -0.25 1.52 1.73
CA ILE A 101 -0.74 2.14 2.97
C ILE A 101 0.07 1.73 4.19
N GLU A 102 0.01 2.56 5.22
CA GLU A 102 0.63 2.28 6.51
C GLU A 102 -0.18 1.26 7.31
N VAL A 103 0.44 0.69 8.35
CA VAL A 103 -0.15 -0.34 9.20
C VAL A 103 -1.52 0.06 9.76
N GLN A 104 -1.68 1.31 10.19
CA GLN A 104 -2.96 1.80 10.74
C GLN A 104 -4.07 1.84 9.68
N GLY A 105 -3.74 2.25 8.46
CA GLY A 105 -4.67 2.19 7.33
C GLY A 105 -5.03 0.75 6.97
N ALA A 106 -4.05 -0.16 6.99
CA ALA A 106 -4.26 -1.58 6.73
C ALA A 106 -5.30 -2.19 7.68
N LEU A 107 -5.29 -1.85 8.97
CA LEU A 107 -6.28 -2.34 9.95
C LEU A 107 -7.70 -1.85 9.62
N GLN A 108 -7.87 -0.61 9.15
CA GLN A 108 -9.17 -0.10 8.73
C GLN A 108 -9.70 -0.85 7.49
N VAL A 109 -8.81 -1.09 6.51
CA VAL A 109 -9.19 -1.85 5.30
C VAL A 109 -9.62 -3.27 5.65
N VAL A 110 -8.84 -3.99 6.47
CA VAL A 110 -9.17 -5.36 6.91
C VAL A 110 -10.53 -5.44 7.61
N HIS A 111 -10.87 -4.43 8.42
CA HIS A 111 -12.17 -4.37 9.06
C HIS A 111 -13.33 -4.27 8.06
N LYS A 112 -13.14 -3.54 6.98
CA LYS A 112 -14.15 -3.34 5.92
C LYS A 112 -14.13 -4.43 4.86
N ARG A 113 -12.96 -5.01 4.61
CA ARG A 113 -12.70 -6.05 3.61
C ARG A 113 -11.78 -7.12 4.20
N PRO A 114 -12.34 -8.14 4.86
CA PRO A 114 -11.54 -9.18 5.50
C PRO A 114 -10.85 -10.13 4.51
N ASP A 115 -11.22 -10.07 3.23
CA ASP A 115 -10.67 -10.87 2.12
C ASP A 115 -9.40 -10.27 1.48
N VAL A 116 -8.95 -9.10 1.96
CA VAL A 116 -7.71 -8.48 1.44
C VAL A 116 -6.49 -9.29 1.85
N VAL A 117 -5.52 -9.36 0.95
CA VAL A 117 -4.23 -10.02 1.19
C VAL A 117 -3.21 -8.98 1.68
N ARG A 118 -2.57 -9.24 2.80
CA ARG A 118 -1.62 -8.31 3.43
C ARG A 118 -0.19 -8.81 3.25
N ILE A 119 0.65 -7.99 2.61
CA ILE A 119 2.06 -8.27 2.38
C ILE A 119 2.88 -7.22 3.12
N PHE A 120 3.77 -7.67 3.99
CA PHE A 120 4.71 -6.80 4.70
C PHE A 120 6.08 -6.89 4.07
N ILE A 121 6.62 -5.77 3.58
CA ILE A 121 7.99 -5.68 3.07
C ILE A 121 8.91 -5.28 4.21
N ALA A 122 9.93 -6.10 4.47
CA ALA A 122 10.94 -5.89 5.50
C ALA A 122 12.34 -5.69 4.92
N PRO A 123 13.22 -5.00 5.63
CA PRO A 123 14.64 -4.95 5.28
C PRO A 123 15.30 -6.30 5.57
N PRO A 124 16.46 -6.62 4.94
CA PRO A 124 17.20 -7.86 5.23
C PRO A 124 17.81 -7.89 6.63
N SER A 125 18.03 -6.74 7.24
CA SER A 125 18.47 -6.59 8.63
C SER A 125 18.13 -5.21 9.17
N TRP A 126 18.17 -5.07 10.49
CA TRP A 126 18.05 -3.75 11.14
C TRP A 126 19.14 -2.79 10.69
N GLN A 127 20.38 -3.28 10.62
CA GLN A 127 21.53 -2.50 10.17
C GLN A 127 21.33 -1.96 8.74
N ALA A 128 20.83 -2.79 7.81
CA ALA A 128 20.56 -2.36 6.45
C ALA A 128 19.48 -1.25 6.39
N LEU A 129 18.47 -1.29 7.26
CA LEU A 129 17.48 -0.24 7.37
C LEU A 129 18.10 1.08 7.88
N GLU A 130 18.92 1.00 8.90
CA GLU A 130 19.62 2.14 9.48
C GLU A 130 20.55 2.82 8.44
N GLU A 131 21.31 2.02 7.70
CA GLU A 131 22.15 2.49 6.60
C GLU A 131 21.33 3.16 5.49
N ARG A 132 20.19 2.58 5.08
CA ARG A 132 19.28 3.15 4.08
C ARG A 132 18.66 4.48 4.52
N LEU A 133 18.38 4.65 5.82
CA LEU A 133 17.83 5.88 6.36
C LEU A 133 18.87 6.98 6.52
N THR A 134 20.11 6.62 6.86
CA THR A 134 21.22 7.57 7.07
C THR A 134 21.86 8.02 5.76
N SER A 135 22.00 7.11 4.79
CA SER A 135 22.68 7.38 3.52
C SER A 135 21.96 8.38 2.59
N ARG A 136 20.68 8.66 2.80
CA ARG A 136 19.91 9.62 1.99
C ARG A 136 20.39 11.07 2.12
N GLY A 137 21.11 11.42 3.21
CA GLY A 137 21.73 12.73 3.40
C GLY A 137 20.77 13.93 3.47
N THR A 138 19.44 13.69 3.32
CA THR A 138 18.41 14.74 3.27
C THR A 138 17.74 15.00 4.61
N ASP A 139 17.90 14.09 5.58
CA ASP A 139 17.25 14.16 6.88
C ASP A 139 18.26 14.51 7.98
N SER A 140 17.82 15.32 8.96
CA SER A 140 18.63 15.57 10.15
C SER A 140 18.78 14.31 11.02
N PRO A 141 19.83 14.20 11.84
CA PRO A 141 20.01 13.05 12.74
C PRO A 141 18.79 12.77 13.62
N GLU A 142 18.14 13.81 14.13
CA GLU A 142 16.92 13.65 14.94
C GLU A 142 15.76 13.07 14.14
N LYS A 143 15.63 13.47 12.87
CA LYS A 143 14.59 12.95 11.98
C LYS A 143 14.83 11.48 11.62
N VAL A 144 16.09 11.11 11.36
CA VAL A 144 16.50 9.71 11.16
C VAL A 144 16.14 8.88 12.40
N GLN A 145 16.49 9.37 13.61
CA GLN A 145 16.17 8.66 14.85
C GLN A 145 14.66 8.45 15.04
N LYS A 146 13.84 9.47 14.78
CA LYS A 146 12.39 9.33 14.85
C LYS A 146 11.86 8.28 13.87
N ARG A 147 12.42 8.22 12.64
CA ARG A 147 12.05 7.21 11.64
C ARG A 147 12.44 5.80 12.05
N LEU A 148 13.61 5.63 12.68
CA LEU A 148 14.06 4.34 13.22
C LEU A 148 13.15 3.85 14.36
N VAL A 149 12.78 4.73 15.30
CA VAL A 149 11.83 4.40 16.37
C VAL A 149 10.50 3.94 15.79
N ARG A 150 9.97 4.67 14.78
CA ARG A 150 8.73 4.31 14.10
C ARG A 150 8.85 2.96 13.37
N ALA A 151 9.95 2.75 12.64
CA ALA A 151 10.21 1.50 11.93
C ALA A 151 10.24 0.28 12.87
N LYS A 152 10.78 0.44 14.09
CA LYS A 152 10.78 -0.62 15.10
C LYS A 152 9.37 -1.01 15.53
N VAL A 153 8.48 -0.03 15.70
CA VAL A 153 7.07 -0.27 16.03
C VAL A 153 6.36 -0.94 14.86
N GLU A 154 6.58 -0.46 13.62
CA GLU A 154 5.99 -1.04 12.42
C GLU A 154 6.42 -2.50 12.19
N LEU A 155 7.69 -2.83 12.42
CA LEU A 155 8.19 -4.21 12.33
C LEU A 155 7.54 -5.16 13.36
N GLN A 156 7.15 -4.67 14.54
CA GLN A 156 6.46 -5.49 15.53
C GLN A 156 5.05 -5.92 15.08
N THR A 157 4.45 -5.20 14.14
CA THR A 157 3.14 -5.53 13.60
C THR A 157 3.20 -6.51 12.42
N ALA A 158 4.38 -6.83 11.92
CA ALA A 158 4.57 -7.67 10.75
C ALA A 158 3.96 -9.08 10.90
N ASN A 159 3.88 -9.60 12.13
CA ASN A 159 3.26 -10.89 12.45
C ASN A 159 1.72 -10.92 12.26
N THR A 160 1.11 -9.76 12.04
CA THR A 160 -0.33 -9.66 11.71
C THR A 160 -0.62 -9.71 10.22
N TYR A 161 0.42 -9.73 9.38
CA TYR A 161 0.31 -9.82 7.93
C TYR A 161 0.27 -11.27 7.45
N ASP A 162 -0.30 -11.50 6.28
CA ASP A 162 -0.43 -12.83 5.71
C ASP A 162 0.89 -13.31 5.09
N TYR A 163 1.71 -12.36 4.59
CA TYR A 163 2.99 -12.64 3.95
C TYR A 163 4.06 -11.64 4.39
N PHE A 164 5.30 -12.14 4.46
CA PHE A 164 6.47 -11.37 4.84
C PHE A 164 7.55 -11.49 3.76
N VAL A 165 7.84 -10.40 3.06
CA VAL A 165 8.78 -10.33 1.95
C VAL A 165 10.02 -9.56 2.38
N ILE A 166 11.21 -10.15 2.16
CA ILE A 166 12.49 -9.49 2.48
C ILE A 166 12.98 -8.75 1.24
N ASN A 167 13.11 -7.42 1.35
CA ASN A 167 13.71 -6.59 0.32
C ASN A 167 15.24 -6.50 0.50
N ASP A 168 15.93 -7.59 0.19
CA ASP A 168 17.39 -7.62 0.02
C ASP A 168 17.78 -7.09 -1.37
N THR A 169 17.10 -7.57 -2.42
CA THR A 169 17.15 -7.00 -3.77
C THR A 169 15.73 -6.74 -4.28
N VAL A 170 15.57 -5.73 -5.12
CA VAL A 170 14.27 -5.34 -5.68
C VAL A 170 13.67 -6.48 -6.50
N GLU A 171 14.51 -7.12 -7.34
CA GLU A 171 14.10 -8.21 -8.24
C GLU A 171 13.58 -9.42 -7.45
N ARG A 172 14.21 -9.73 -6.32
CA ARG A 172 13.75 -10.83 -5.46
C ARG A 172 12.43 -10.48 -4.79
N ALA A 173 12.31 -9.28 -4.22
CA ALA A 173 11.08 -8.84 -3.58
C ALA A 173 9.91 -8.83 -4.56
N VAL A 174 10.09 -8.32 -5.78
CA VAL A 174 9.06 -8.33 -6.84
C VAL A 174 8.68 -9.75 -7.24
N ARG A 175 9.66 -10.65 -7.40
CA ARG A 175 9.39 -12.06 -7.72
C ARG A 175 8.57 -12.74 -6.62
N GLU A 176 8.89 -12.51 -5.34
CA GLU A 176 8.14 -13.07 -4.21
C GLU A 176 6.72 -12.50 -4.15
N ILE A 177 6.52 -11.18 -4.36
CA ILE A 177 5.20 -10.56 -4.42
C ILE A 177 4.36 -11.16 -5.56
N ASN A 178 4.92 -11.31 -6.77
CA ASN A 178 4.23 -11.91 -7.90
C ASN A 178 3.83 -13.37 -7.62
N ALA A 179 4.69 -14.14 -6.94
CA ALA A 179 4.38 -15.51 -6.55
C ALA A 179 3.23 -15.57 -5.53
N ILE A 180 3.19 -14.64 -4.56
CA ILE A 180 2.10 -14.50 -3.60
C ILE A 180 0.79 -14.16 -4.34
N MET A 181 0.79 -13.16 -5.22
CA MET A 181 -0.38 -12.77 -6.00
C MET A 181 -0.93 -13.96 -6.79
N LEU A 182 -0.06 -14.69 -7.49
CA LEU A 182 -0.44 -15.89 -8.23
C LEU A 182 -1.02 -16.98 -7.31
N ALA A 183 -0.40 -17.24 -6.17
CA ALA A 183 -0.86 -18.25 -5.21
C ALA A 183 -2.24 -17.90 -4.65
N GLU A 184 -2.50 -16.63 -4.36
CA GLU A 184 -3.80 -16.16 -3.88
C GLU A 184 -4.92 -16.38 -4.90
N HIS A 185 -4.63 -16.23 -6.19
CA HIS A 185 -5.57 -16.57 -7.26
C HIS A 185 -5.73 -18.07 -7.48
N CYS A 186 -4.86 -18.90 -6.94
CA CYS A 186 -4.95 -20.36 -7.01
C CYS A 186 -5.73 -20.98 -5.85
N ARG A 187 -6.23 -20.19 -4.90
CA ARG A 187 -7.04 -20.71 -3.79
C ARG A 187 -8.35 -21.34 -4.31
N PRO A 188 -8.82 -22.46 -3.73
CA PRO A 188 -10.06 -23.09 -4.15
C PRO A 188 -11.26 -22.14 -4.12
N SER A 189 -11.35 -21.24 -3.12
CA SER A 189 -12.40 -20.21 -3.02
C SER A 189 -12.52 -19.33 -4.25
N GLU A 190 -11.42 -19.14 -4.99
CA GLU A 190 -11.37 -18.29 -6.17
C GLU A 190 -11.65 -19.06 -7.48
N ARG A 191 -11.55 -20.37 -7.47
CA ARG A 191 -11.58 -21.20 -8.69
C ARG A 191 -12.77 -22.15 -8.77
N MET A 192 -13.40 -22.48 -7.64
CA MET A 192 -14.50 -23.46 -7.65
C MET A 192 -15.76 -22.98 -8.36
N GLU A 193 -15.95 -21.65 -8.51
CA GLU A 193 -17.04 -21.09 -9.32
C GLU A 193 -17.00 -21.50 -10.80
N ILE A 194 -15.83 -21.89 -11.31
CA ILE A 194 -15.65 -22.38 -12.69
C ILE A 194 -16.34 -23.73 -12.91
N LEU A 195 -16.63 -24.47 -11.84
CA LEU A 195 -17.24 -25.80 -11.87
C LEU A 195 -18.76 -25.78 -11.70
N GLN A 196 -19.35 -24.61 -11.49
CA GLN A 196 -20.80 -24.38 -11.38
C GLN A 196 -21.36 -23.81 -12.67
#